data_2ea9a3fcd52fd5d1fe270facdc0db957
#
_entry.id   2ea9a3fcd52fd5d1fe270facdc0db957
#
_cell.length_a   1.000
_cell.length_b   1.000
_cell.length_c   1.000
_cell.angle_alpha   90.00
_cell.angle_beta   90.00
_cell.angle_gamma   90.00
#
_symmetry.space_group_name_H-M   'P 1'
#
loop_
_entity.id
_entity.type
_entity.pdbx_description
1 polymer ?
#
loop_
_entity_poly.entity_id
_entity_poly.type
_entity_poly.pdbx_seq_one_letter_code
_entity_poly.pdbx_strand_id
1 'polypeptide(L)'
;MLLLLLLVIGGSPGYLKGRWQWKQPPPVPNLTALREIRKTGITLPGWQTVQQAEQFVGTNKWSLQILKQQDTQNQAILLLHPQNGPMDQPEVEWTDINSWGKIRWTTWDIAQQRSAEFTVKGLPKSAANTETKVEARFFRVSTPRETFAVLQWYATPNGGHPSPFRWFVADQVAQWQKSRVPWVSVSILIPMEPLGQVETTWALAQSIGETVQATLMTSPF
;
A
#
# COMPACT_ATOMS: atom_id res chain seq x y z
N MET A 1 -24.70 21.97 -13.61
CA MET A 1 -24.13 22.98 -14.50
C MET A 1 -22.81 23.57 -14.00
N LEU A 2 -22.65 23.95 -12.74
CA LEU A 2 -21.40 24.56 -12.23
C LEU A 2 -20.17 23.65 -12.42
N LEU A 3 -20.29 22.35 -12.17
CA LEU A 3 -19.21 21.37 -12.30
C LEU A 3 -18.76 21.18 -13.75
N LEU A 4 -19.70 21.20 -14.69
CA LEU A 4 -19.41 21.17 -16.13
C LEU A 4 -18.69 22.45 -16.59
N LEU A 5 -19.06 23.59 -16.05
CA LEU A 5 -18.42 24.87 -16.34
C LEU A 5 -16.99 24.91 -15.82
N LEU A 6 -16.73 24.37 -14.61
CA LEU A 6 -15.38 24.24 -14.04
C LEU A 6 -14.50 23.27 -14.85
N LEU A 7 -15.05 22.15 -15.35
CA LEU A 7 -14.35 21.22 -16.23
C LEU A 7 -14.00 21.87 -17.58
N VAL A 8 -14.90 22.64 -18.15
CA VAL A 8 -14.67 23.36 -19.42
C VAL A 8 -13.63 24.47 -19.23
N ILE A 9 -13.72 25.26 -18.16
CA ILE A 9 -12.77 26.35 -17.90
C ILE A 9 -11.39 25.81 -17.51
N GLY A 10 -11.32 24.71 -16.74
CA GLY A 10 -10.06 24.10 -16.32
C GLY A 10 -9.35 23.28 -17.41
N GLY A 11 -10.12 22.59 -18.27
CA GLY A 11 -9.58 21.70 -19.31
C GLY A 11 -9.37 22.36 -20.68
N SER A 12 -10.23 23.32 -21.05
CA SER A 12 -10.23 23.89 -22.39
C SER A 12 -8.94 24.65 -22.80
N PRO A 13 -8.27 25.43 -21.92
CA PRO A 13 -7.05 26.12 -22.33
C PRO A 13 -5.90 25.19 -22.70
N GLY A 14 -5.79 24.05 -22.01
CA GLY A 14 -4.79 23.02 -22.31
C GLY A 14 -5.10 22.25 -23.60
N TYR A 15 -6.39 21.93 -23.79
CA TYR A 15 -6.88 21.22 -24.96
C TYR A 15 -6.73 22.05 -26.24
N LEU A 16 -7.14 23.31 -26.21
CA LEU A 16 -7.05 24.23 -27.35
C LEU A 16 -5.61 24.53 -27.77
N LYS A 17 -4.67 24.46 -26.84
CA LYS A 17 -3.23 24.65 -27.10
C LYS A 17 -2.50 23.36 -27.47
N GLY A 18 -3.17 22.23 -27.61
CA GLY A 18 -2.57 20.92 -27.83
C GLY A 18 -1.61 20.46 -26.72
N ARG A 19 -1.70 21.06 -25.54
CA ARG A 19 -0.82 20.79 -24.39
C ARG A 19 -1.50 19.97 -23.29
N TRP A 20 -2.45 19.15 -23.63
CA TRP A 20 -3.20 18.31 -22.70
C TRP A 20 -2.42 17.07 -22.22
N GLN A 21 -1.30 16.77 -22.87
CA GLN A 21 -0.37 15.74 -22.39
C GLN A 21 0.89 16.41 -21.83
N TRP A 22 1.31 15.98 -20.67
CA TRP A 22 2.60 16.36 -20.13
C TRP A 22 3.69 15.87 -21.08
N LYS A 23 4.50 16.75 -21.64
CA LYS A 23 5.69 16.35 -22.39
C LYS A 23 6.65 15.54 -21.54
N GLN A 24 6.67 15.84 -20.24
CA GLN A 24 7.31 15.06 -19.19
C GLN A 24 6.38 15.02 -18.00
N PRO A 25 6.05 13.82 -17.45
CA PRO A 25 5.23 13.71 -16.26
C PRO A 25 5.96 14.34 -15.08
N PRO A 26 5.23 14.92 -14.08
CA PRO A 26 5.84 15.41 -12.88
C PRO A 26 6.67 14.33 -12.18
N PRO A 27 7.80 14.68 -11.53
CA PRO A 27 8.64 13.71 -10.85
C PRO A 27 7.93 13.12 -9.64
N VAL A 28 8.22 11.85 -9.37
CA VAL A 28 7.86 11.18 -8.12
C VAL A 28 9.01 11.40 -7.15
N PRO A 29 8.76 11.96 -5.95
CA PRO A 29 9.80 12.08 -4.93
C PRO A 29 10.43 10.72 -4.62
N ASN A 30 11.73 10.71 -4.41
CA ASN A 30 12.50 9.54 -3.97
C ASN A 30 12.27 8.23 -4.76
N LEU A 31 11.94 8.33 -6.06
CA LEU A 31 11.61 7.18 -6.90
C LEU A 31 12.69 6.09 -6.89
N THR A 32 13.97 6.46 -6.78
CA THR A 32 15.08 5.50 -6.68
C THR A 32 14.98 4.66 -5.41
N ALA A 33 14.72 5.29 -4.26
CA ALA A 33 14.56 4.58 -3.00
C ALA A 33 13.30 3.67 -3.02
N LEU A 34 12.21 4.13 -3.64
CA LEU A 34 11.02 3.29 -3.87
C LEU A 34 11.35 2.03 -4.67
N ARG A 35 12.10 2.16 -5.76
CA ARG A 35 12.51 1.02 -6.60
C ARG A 35 13.38 0.02 -5.86
N GLU A 36 14.23 0.48 -4.94
CA GLU A 36 15.08 -0.41 -4.15
C GLU A 36 14.27 -1.30 -3.20
N ILE A 37 13.14 -0.83 -2.66
CA ILE A 37 12.24 -1.66 -1.82
C ILE A 37 11.89 -2.98 -2.51
N ARG A 38 11.66 -2.96 -3.82
CA ARG A 38 11.30 -4.17 -4.55
C ARG A 38 12.41 -5.23 -4.47
N LYS A 39 13.68 -4.81 -4.48
CA LYS A 39 14.83 -5.70 -4.49
C LYS A 39 15.27 -6.11 -3.09
N THR A 40 15.28 -5.16 -2.16
CA THR A 40 15.88 -5.34 -0.83
C THR A 40 14.84 -5.50 0.29
N GLY A 41 13.57 -5.19 0.02
CA GLY A 41 12.55 -5.06 1.05
C GLY A 41 12.78 -3.85 1.94
N ILE A 42 12.21 -3.88 3.13
CA ILE A 42 12.38 -2.87 4.18
C ILE A 42 12.81 -3.53 5.48
N THR A 43 13.61 -2.82 6.28
CA THR A 43 13.96 -3.28 7.63
C THR A 43 12.92 -2.76 8.63
N LEU A 44 12.31 -3.65 9.39
CA LEU A 44 11.28 -3.32 10.36
C LEU A 44 11.81 -3.46 11.79
N PRO A 45 11.69 -2.41 12.63
CA PRO A 45 12.01 -2.51 14.05
C PRO A 45 11.23 -3.64 14.75
N GLY A 46 11.92 -4.44 15.54
CA GLY A 46 11.32 -5.59 16.25
C GLY A 46 11.04 -6.83 15.39
N TRP A 47 11.40 -6.81 14.10
CA TRP A 47 11.24 -7.94 13.17
C TRP A 47 12.54 -8.29 12.50
N GLN A 48 12.80 -9.58 12.37
CA GLN A 48 13.91 -10.12 11.59
C GLN A 48 13.40 -10.60 10.24
N THR A 49 14.00 -10.16 9.16
CA THR A 49 13.75 -10.73 7.82
C THR A 49 14.51 -12.06 7.72
N VAL A 50 13.76 -13.15 7.64
CA VAL A 50 14.31 -14.51 7.49
C VAL A 50 14.60 -14.79 6.03
N GLN A 51 13.75 -14.31 5.12
CA GLN A 51 13.89 -14.46 3.68
C GLN A 51 13.36 -13.21 2.98
N GLN A 52 14.04 -12.81 1.90
CA GLN A 52 13.59 -11.76 1.00
C GLN A 52 13.80 -12.21 -0.44
N ALA A 53 12.82 -11.94 -1.31
CA ALA A 53 12.90 -12.24 -2.74
C ALA A 53 12.01 -11.29 -3.54
N GLU A 54 12.37 -11.04 -4.81
CA GLU A 54 11.41 -10.54 -5.79
C GLU A 54 10.49 -11.67 -6.24
N GLN A 55 9.19 -11.48 -6.15
CA GLN A 55 8.18 -12.47 -6.52
C GLN A 55 7.18 -11.87 -7.49
N PHE A 56 6.79 -12.62 -8.52
CA PHE A 56 5.66 -12.22 -9.37
C PHE A 56 4.34 -12.50 -8.65
N VAL A 57 3.50 -11.47 -8.57
CA VAL A 57 2.08 -11.57 -8.19
C VAL A 57 1.28 -11.00 -9.35
N GLY A 58 0.55 -11.84 -10.07
CA GLY A 58 0.00 -11.47 -11.37
C GLY A 58 1.11 -11.15 -12.37
N THR A 59 1.02 -10.01 -13.01
CA THR A 59 2.01 -9.52 -13.99
C THR A 59 3.08 -8.64 -13.36
N ASN A 60 2.95 -8.28 -12.08
CA ASN A 60 3.81 -7.32 -11.39
C ASN A 60 4.83 -8.00 -10.48
N LYS A 61 6.01 -7.40 -10.38
CA LYS A 61 7.04 -7.83 -9.43
C LYS A 61 6.82 -7.15 -8.08
N TRP A 62 6.81 -7.95 -7.03
CA TRP A 62 6.67 -7.53 -5.64
C TRP A 62 7.93 -7.91 -4.85
N SER A 63 8.23 -7.16 -3.81
CA SER A 63 9.10 -7.63 -2.74
C SER A 63 8.29 -8.56 -1.85
N LEU A 64 8.82 -9.75 -1.58
CA LEU A 64 8.28 -10.69 -0.61
C LEU A 64 9.30 -10.83 0.51
N GLN A 65 8.88 -10.58 1.75
CA GLN A 65 9.69 -10.80 2.94
C GLN A 65 8.97 -11.76 3.88
N ILE A 66 9.67 -12.80 4.35
CA ILE A 66 9.23 -13.62 5.47
C ILE A 66 9.83 -13.01 6.73
N LEU A 67 8.97 -12.59 7.63
CA LEU A 67 9.32 -11.88 8.85
C LEU A 67 9.08 -12.77 10.06
N LYS A 68 9.99 -12.72 11.02
CA LYS A 68 9.82 -13.30 12.36
C LYS A 68 9.98 -12.20 13.39
N GLN A 69 9.01 -12.08 14.29
CA GLN A 69 9.07 -11.10 15.36
C GLN A 69 10.13 -11.53 16.37
N GLN A 70 10.94 -10.57 16.82
CA GLN A 70 11.94 -10.82 17.85
C GLN A 70 11.23 -11.21 19.16
N ASP A 71 11.84 -12.10 19.92
CA ASP A 71 11.37 -12.57 21.25
C ASP A 71 10.00 -13.27 21.27
N THR A 72 9.44 -13.58 20.11
CA THR A 72 8.16 -14.31 19.95
C THR A 72 8.26 -15.38 18.88
N GLN A 73 7.19 -16.17 18.71
CA GLN A 73 7.06 -17.11 17.60
C GLN A 73 6.21 -16.56 16.44
N ASN A 74 5.80 -15.29 16.54
CA ASN A 74 4.98 -14.68 15.50
C ASN A 74 5.73 -14.56 14.20
N GLN A 75 5.05 -14.90 13.10
CA GLN A 75 5.56 -14.77 11.74
C GLN A 75 4.57 -13.99 10.89
N ALA A 76 5.08 -13.33 9.88
CA ALA A 76 4.27 -12.65 8.88
C ALA A 76 4.96 -12.70 7.51
N ILE A 77 4.17 -12.66 6.45
CA ILE A 77 4.66 -12.44 5.08
C ILE A 77 4.30 -11.00 4.72
N LEU A 78 5.30 -10.21 4.37
CA LEU A 78 5.12 -8.85 3.90
C LEU A 78 5.34 -8.81 2.39
N LEU A 79 4.32 -8.38 1.66
CA LEU A 79 4.36 -8.11 0.24
C LEU A 79 4.32 -6.61 0.01
N LEU A 80 5.31 -6.09 -0.72
CA LEU A 80 5.39 -4.68 -1.07
C LEU A 80 5.48 -4.51 -2.60
N HIS A 81 4.60 -3.70 -3.16
CA HIS A 81 4.71 -3.28 -4.55
C HIS A 81 4.83 -1.75 -4.63
N PRO A 82 6.07 -1.25 -4.71
CA PRO A 82 6.33 0.19 -4.78
C PRO A 82 6.10 0.73 -6.19
N GLN A 83 5.72 1.99 -6.28
CA GLN A 83 5.70 2.75 -7.51
C GLN A 83 7.06 2.66 -8.22
N ASN A 84 7.06 2.30 -9.50
CA ASN A 84 8.28 2.09 -10.28
C ASN A 84 8.55 3.21 -11.30
N GLY A 85 7.55 4.04 -11.59
CA GLY A 85 7.68 5.13 -12.55
C GLY A 85 6.69 6.27 -12.31
N PRO A 86 6.91 7.43 -12.94
CA PRO A 86 6.02 8.58 -12.78
C PRO A 86 4.63 8.36 -13.43
N MET A 87 4.49 7.38 -14.29
CA MET A 87 3.20 7.03 -14.92
C MET A 87 2.45 5.93 -14.18
N ASP A 88 3.11 5.25 -13.22
CA ASP A 88 2.47 4.16 -12.49
C ASP A 88 1.39 4.70 -11.53
N GLN A 89 0.31 3.96 -11.44
CA GLN A 89 -0.85 4.28 -10.60
C GLN A 89 -1.23 3.05 -9.77
N PRO A 90 -1.77 3.24 -8.55
CA PRO A 90 -2.38 2.15 -7.81
C PRO A 90 -3.51 1.50 -8.61
N GLU A 91 -3.50 0.19 -8.72
CA GLU A 91 -4.56 -0.56 -9.40
C GLU A 91 -5.54 -1.15 -8.38
N VAL A 92 -6.83 -1.14 -8.70
CA VAL A 92 -7.88 -1.68 -7.82
C VAL A 92 -7.59 -3.14 -7.45
N GLU A 93 -7.03 -3.90 -8.38
CA GLU A 93 -6.77 -5.34 -8.23
C GLU A 93 -5.83 -5.68 -7.07
N TRP A 94 -4.94 -4.77 -6.69
CA TRP A 94 -3.93 -5.05 -5.65
C TRP A 94 -4.48 -5.01 -4.22
N THR A 95 -5.60 -4.35 -4.01
CA THR A 95 -6.28 -4.28 -2.70
C THR A 95 -7.73 -4.75 -2.78
N ASP A 96 -8.24 -5.08 -3.97
CA ASP A 96 -9.58 -5.63 -4.10
C ASP A 96 -9.60 -7.13 -3.80
N ILE A 97 -10.44 -7.50 -2.86
CA ILE A 97 -10.57 -8.88 -2.40
C ILE A 97 -11.01 -9.82 -3.51
N ASN A 98 -11.94 -9.38 -4.38
CA ASN A 98 -12.44 -10.22 -5.47
C ASN A 98 -11.34 -10.51 -6.50
N SER A 99 -10.40 -9.61 -6.67
CA SER A 99 -9.26 -9.79 -7.57
C SER A 99 -8.15 -10.65 -6.97
N TRP A 100 -7.99 -10.61 -5.65
CA TRP A 100 -6.95 -11.37 -4.94
C TRP A 100 -7.10 -12.88 -5.08
N GLY A 101 -8.34 -13.38 -5.12
CA GLY A 101 -8.62 -14.79 -5.39
C GLY A 101 -8.21 -15.24 -6.80
N LYS A 102 -8.05 -14.30 -7.74
CA LYS A 102 -7.69 -14.57 -9.14
C LYS A 102 -6.19 -14.44 -9.43
N ILE A 103 -5.43 -13.79 -8.55
CA ILE A 103 -4.02 -13.44 -8.77
C ILE A 103 -3.08 -14.64 -8.65
N ARG A 104 -3.50 -15.73 -8.01
CA ARG A 104 -2.68 -16.94 -7.84
C ARG A 104 -3.37 -18.18 -8.39
N TRP A 105 -2.55 -19.15 -8.76
CA TRP A 105 -2.91 -20.46 -9.29
C TRP A 105 -3.78 -21.34 -8.36
N THR A 106 -4.07 -20.87 -7.16
CA THR A 106 -4.92 -21.54 -6.17
C THR A 106 -6.17 -20.71 -5.90
N THR A 107 -7.30 -21.37 -5.84
CA THR A 107 -8.56 -20.78 -5.42
C THR A 107 -8.42 -20.35 -3.96
N TRP A 108 -8.47 -19.04 -3.71
CA TRP A 108 -8.45 -18.47 -2.37
C TRP A 108 -9.89 -18.25 -1.93
N ASP A 109 -10.25 -18.82 -0.80
CA ASP A 109 -11.51 -18.54 -0.15
C ASP A 109 -11.35 -17.34 0.78
N ILE A 110 -12.14 -16.29 0.52
CA ILE A 110 -12.05 -15.01 1.23
C ILE A 110 -13.28 -14.87 2.12
N ALA A 111 -13.06 -14.63 3.40
CA ALA A 111 -14.11 -14.50 4.40
C ALA A 111 -13.80 -13.44 5.44
N GLN A 112 -14.77 -13.10 6.27
CA GLN A 112 -14.64 -12.21 7.43
C GLN A 112 -14.01 -10.85 7.09
N GLN A 113 -14.43 -10.29 5.94
CA GLN A 113 -13.91 -9.01 5.47
C GLN A 113 -14.46 -7.85 6.28
N ARG A 114 -13.58 -6.91 6.65
CA ARG A 114 -13.96 -5.61 7.21
C ARG A 114 -13.02 -4.48 6.82
N SER A 115 -13.47 -3.25 6.98
CA SER A 115 -12.59 -2.09 7.06
C SER A 115 -11.86 -2.08 8.40
N ALA A 116 -10.59 -1.74 8.37
CA ALA A 116 -9.75 -1.60 9.55
C ALA A 116 -9.11 -0.22 9.55
N GLU A 117 -8.80 0.27 10.74
CA GLU A 117 -8.19 1.58 10.92
C GLU A 117 -7.13 1.50 12.02
N PHE A 118 -5.99 2.15 11.78
CA PHE A 118 -4.96 2.32 12.79
C PHE A 118 -4.26 3.67 12.61
N THR A 119 -3.56 4.13 13.66
CA THR A 119 -2.83 5.39 13.64
C THR A 119 -1.35 5.16 13.83
N VAL A 120 -0.56 5.92 13.10
CA VAL A 120 0.89 5.96 13.24
C VAL A 120 1.27 7.28 13.90
N LYS A 121 1.99 7.21 15.00
CA LYS A 121 2.50 8.41 15.67
C LYS A 121 3.55 9.09 14.78
N GLY A 122 3.42 10.40 14.64
CA GLY A 122 4.29 11.20 13.78
C GLY A 122 5.76 11.05 14.14
N LEU A 123 6.59 11.07 13.09
CA LEU A 123 8.03 11.05 13.24
C LEU A 123 8.54 12.38 13.80
N PRO A 124 9.71 12.40 14.48
CA PRO A 124 10.27 13.59 15.14
C PRO A 124 10.56 14.80 14.23
N LYS A 125 10.43 14.65 12.91
CA LYS A 125 10.67 15.73 11.93
C LYS A 125 9.46 16.67 11.72
N SER A 126 8.27 16.30 12.16
CA SER A 126 7.10 17.19 12.14
C SER A 126 6.95 17.81 13.52
N ALA A 127 7.01 19.15 13.59
CA ALA A 127 6.92 19.94 14.83
C ALA A 127 5.54 19.85 15.54
N ALA A 128 4.65 19.01 15.06
CA ALA A 128 3.39 18.68 15.70
C ALA A 128 3.32 17.17 15.92
N ASN A 129 2.82 16.76 17.07
CA ASN A 129 2.43 15.37 17.41
C ASN A 129 1.27 14.92 16.48
N THR A 130 1.51 14.84 15.18
CA THR A 130 0.48 14.57 14.20
C THR A 130 0.35 13.06 14.06
N GLU A 131 -0.73 12.52 14.59
CA GLU A 131 -1.11 11.14 14.32
C GLU A 131 -1.54 11.02 12.87
N THR A 132 -0.95 10.06 12.16
CA THR A 132 -1.29 9.77 10.78
C THR A 132 -2.24 8.57 10.72
N LYS A 133 -3.41 8.77 10.15
CA LYS A 133 -4.43 7.74 10.01
C LYS A 133 -4.15 6.86 8.80
N VAL A 134 -4.33 5.55 8.99
CA VAL A 134 -4.32 4.53 7.93
C VAL A 134 -5.64 3.77 7.95
N GLU A 135 -6.32 3.78 6.82
CA GLU A 135 -7.45 2.88 6.57
C GLU A 135 -6.94 1.69 5.74
N ALA A 136 -7.42 0.49 6.06
CA ALA A 136 -6.98 -0.74 5.43
C ALA A 136 -8.15 -1.71 5.24
N ARG A 137 -7.98 -2.71 4.40
CA ARG A 137 -8.85 -3.89 4.35
C ARG A 137 -8.26 -4.99 5.22
N PHE A 138 -9.08 -5.62 6.02
CA PHE A 138 -8.69 -6.73 6.87
C PHE A 138 -9.65 -7.89 6.67
N PHE A 139 -9.12 -9.10 6.36
CA PHE A 139 -9.93 -10.25 5.98
C PHE A 139 -9.17 -11.55 6.18
N ARG A 140 -9.92 -12.67 6.24
CA ARG A 140 -9.36 -14.02 6.24
C ARG A 140 -9.26 -14.56 4.83
N VAL A 141 -8.14 -15.20 4.53
CA VAL A 141 -7.90 -15.95 3.30
C VAL A 141 -7.56 -17.38 3.64
N SER A 142 -8.22 -18.33 3.00
CA SER A 142 -7.94 -19.76 3.15
C SER A 142 -7.56 -20.38 1.82
N THR A 143 -6.54 -21.22 1.85
CA THR A 143 -6.17 -22.15 0.79
C THR A 143 -6.38 -23.58 1.30
N PRO A 144 -6.27 -24.63 0.48
CA PRO A 144 -6.34 -26.01 0.96
C PRO A 144 -5.27 -26.39 1.99
N ARG A 145 -4.20 -25.57 2.12
CA ARG A 145 -3.05 -25.87 2.98
C ARG A 145 -2.86 -24.90 4.13
N GLU A 146 -3.27 -23.65 3.94
CA GLU A 146 -2.90 -22.55 4.84
C GLU A 146 -4.05 -21.54 4.96
N THR A 147 -4.14 -20.90 6.10
CA THR A 147 -5.07 -19.81 6.36
C THR A 147 -4.30 -18.61 6.89
N PHE A 148 -4.65 -17.42 6.38
CA PHE A 148 -4.02 -16.17 6.77
C PHE A 148 -5.06 -15.11 7.09
N ALA A 149 -4.75 -14.27 8.08
CA ALA A 149 -5.32 -12.94 8.20
C ALA A 149 -4.52 -12.00 7.30
N VAL A 150 -5.20 -11.19 6.51
CA VAL A 150 -4.57 -10.29 5.53
C VAL A 150 -4.97 -8.86 5.81
N LEU A 151 -3.96 -7.97 5.91
CA LEU A 151 -4.12 -6.53 6.04
C LEU A 151 -3.56 -5.84 4.80
N GLN A 152 -4.39 -5.00 4.11
CA GLN A 152 -4.01 -4.39 2.82
C GLN A 152 -4.35 -2.91 2.74
N TRP A 153 -3.41 -2.10 2.23
CA TRP A 153 -3.62 -0.68 1.91
C TRP A 153 -2.57 -0.17 0.90
N TYR A 154 -2.79 1.04 0.37
CA TYR A 154 -1.74 1.81 -0.28
C TYR A 154 -1.15 2.78 0.73
N ALA A 155 0.12 2.62 1.05
CA ALA A 155 0.88 3.53 1.88
C ALA A 155 1.30 4.76 1.06
N THR A 156 1.19 5.94 1.66
CA THR A 156 1.64 7.22 1.13
C THR A 156 2.34 8.01 2.24
N PRO A 157 3.05 9.12 1.93
CA PRO A 157 3.67 9.97 2.95
C PRO A 157 2.71 10.50 4.02
N ASN A 158 1.44 10.66 3.68
CA ASN A 158 0.42 11.26 4.53
C ASN A 158 -0.57 10.24 5.12
N GLY A 159 -0.21 8.95 5.13
CA GLY A 159 -1.06 7.88 5.65
C GLY A 159 -1.31 6.77 4.66
N GLY A 160 -2.44 6.09 4.77
CA GLY A 160 -2.77 4.98 3.88
C GLY A 160 -4.27 4.80 3.67
N HIS A 161 -4.62 4.24 2.51
CA HIS A 161 -6.01 3.93 2.18
C HIS A 161 -6.08 2.80 1.13
N PRO A 162 -7.07 1.88 1.20
CA PRO A 162 -7.19 0.78 0.25
C PRO A 162 -7.79 1.18 -1.10
N SER A 163 -8.28 2.42 -1.26
CA SER A 163 -8.89 2.89 -2.50
C SER A 163 -7.91 3.65 -3.38
N PRO A 164 -7.65 3.20 -4.62
CA PRO A 164 -6.88 3.94 -5.60
C PRO A 164 -7.45 5.33 -5.91
N PHE A 165 -8.77 5.49 -5.80
CA PHE A 165 -9.42 6.76 -6.08
C PHE A 165 -8.99 7.87 -5.12
N ARG A 166 -8.80 7.56 -3.82
CA ARG A 166 -8.28 8.55 -2.87
C ARG A 166 -6.85 8.98 -3.20
N TRP A 167 -6.01 8.03 -3.60
CA TRP A 167 -4.69 8.36 -4.11
C TRP A 167 -4.77 9.25 -5.35
N PHE A 168 -5.63 8.90 -6.32
CA PHE A 168 -5.81 9.67 -7.55
C PHE A 168 -6.16 11.14 -7.24
N VAL A 169 -7.10 11.40 -6.35
CA VAL A 169 -7.49 12.77 -5.97
C VAL A 169 -6.31 13.52 -5.35
N ALA A 170 -5.57 12.89 -4.43
CA ALA A 170 -4.40 13.50 -3.80
C ALA A 170 -3.30 13.77 -4.83
N ASP A 171 -3.08 12.85 -5.76
CA ASP A 171 -2.10 12.98 -6.84
C ASP A 171 -2.46 14.09 -7.84
N GLN A 172 -3.75 14.28 -8.17
CA GLN A 172 -4.20 15.42 -8.98
C GLN A 172 -3.85 16.76 -8.32
N VAL A 173 -4.03 16.88 -7.01
CA VAL A 173 -3.64 18.08 -6.26
C VAL A 173 -2.12 18.27 -6.28
N ALA A 174 -1.35 17.21 -6.08
CA ALA A 174 0.12 17.27 -6.14
C ALA A 174 0.64 17.66 -7.53
N GLN A 175 -0.03 17.23 -8.59
CA GLN A 175 0.33 17.60 -9.97
C GLN A 175 0.21 19.10 -10.24
N TRP A 176 -0.70 19.82 -9.60
CA TRP A 176 -0.74 21.29 -9.67
C TRP A 176 0.54 21.92 -9.09
N GLN A 177 1.16 21.24 -8.15
CA GLN A 177 2.46 21.63 -7.56
C GLN A 177 3.66 21.01 -8.31
N LYS A 178 3.42 20.44 -9.52
CA LYS A 178 4.43 19.79 -10.37
C LYS A 178 5.14 18.60 -9.69
N SER A 179 4.43 17.87 -8.83
CA SER A 179 4.91 16.67 -8.14
C SER A 179 3.89 15.54 -8.29
N ARG A 180 4.28 14.33 -7.91
CA ARG A 180 3.39 13.15 -7.80
C ARG A 180 3.36 12.68 -6.36
N VAL A 181 2.26 12.02 -5.95
CA VAL A 181 2.19 11.37 -4.64
C VAL A 181 2.83 9.99 -4.75
N PRO A 182 3.96 9.73 -4.07
CA PRO A 182 4.55 8.39 -4.05
C PRO A 182 3.66 7.41 -3.29
N TRP A 183 3.68 6.15 -3.70
CA TRP A 183 2.88 5.10 -3.07
C TRP A 183 3.59 3.75 -3.05
N VAL A 184 3.19 2.92 -2.07
CA VAL A 184 3.55 1.50 -1.96
C VAL A 184 2.30 0.71 -1.66
N SER A 185 1.96 -0.28 -2.49
CA SER A 185 0.94 -1.26 -2.13
C SER A 185 1.51 -2.21 -1.08
N VAL A 186 0.81 -2.34 0.03
CA VAL A 186 1.20 -3.16 1.18
C VAL A 186 0.18 -4.26 1.38
N SER A 187 0.67 -5.50 1.52
CA SER A 187 -0.13 -6.64 1.96
C SER A 187 0.64 -7.43 3.00
N ILE A 188 0.07 -7.57 4.19
CA ILE A 188 0.63 -8.34 5.30
C ILE A 188 -0.23 -9.57 5.48
N LEU A 189 0.39 -10.77 5.42
CA LEU A 189 -0.28 -12.03 5.65
C LEU A 189 0.25 -12.63 6.96
N ILE A 190 -0.65 -12.89 7.89
CA ILE A 190 -0.35 -13.46 9.20
C ILE A 190 -0.96 -14.86 9.26
N PRO A 191 -0.15 -15.93 9.42
CA PRO A 191 -0.67 -17.28 9.58
C PRO A 191 -1.65 -17.37 10.75
N MET A 192 -2.75 -18.08 10.55
CA MET A 192 -3.76 -18.27 11.58
C MET A 192 -4.42 -19.65 11.49
N GLU A 193 -5.15 -20.04 12.52
CA GLU A 193 -5.91 -21.29 12.56
C GLU A 193 -6.97 -21.35 11.43
N PRO A 194 -7.17 -22.50 10.77
CA PRO A 194 -8.03 -22.61 9.60
C PRO A 194 -9.49 -22.15 9.83
N LEU A 195 -10.05 -22.40 11.00
CA LEU A 195 -11.41 -21.96 11.39
C LEU A 195 -11.41 -20.76 12.33
N GLY A 196 -10.25 -20.14 12.54
CA GLY A 196 -10.09 -19.01 13.45
C GLY A 196 -10.88 -17.77 13.00
N GLN A 197 -11.21 -16.93 13.97
CA GLN A 197 -11.76 -15.61 13.72
C GLN A 197 -10.62 -14.65 13.41
N VAL A 198 -10.75 -13.86 12.32
CA VAL A 198 -9.70 -12.93 11.91
C VAL A 198 -9.38 -11.90 13.00
N GLU A 199 -10.34 -11.57 13.84
CA GLU A 199 -10.18 -10.63 14.95
C GLU A 199 -9.11 -11.06 15.98
N THR A 200 -8.88 -12.36 16.17
CA THR A 200 -7.87 -12.85 17.10
C THR A 200 -6.45 -12.43 16.70
N THR A 201 -6.23 -12.11 15.42
CA THR A 201 -4.94 -11.66 14.91
C THR A 201 -4.84 -10.14 14.80
N TRP A 202 -5.93 -9.39 15.12
CA TRP A 202 -5.97 -7.94 14.89
C TRP A 202 -4.87 -7.17 15.60
N ALA A 203 -4.61 -7.46 16.88
CA ALA A 203 -3.57 -6.77 17.63
C ALA A 203 -2.18 -6.90 16.99
N LEU A 204 -1.85 -8.10 16.47
CA LEU A 204 -0.61 -8.33 15.74
C LEU A 204 -0.62 -7.62 14.37
N ALA A 205 -1.72 -7.71 13.64
CA ALA A 205 -1.88 -7.06 12.34
C ALA A 205 -1.75 -5.54 12.44
N GLN A 206 -2.36 -4.94 13.46
CA GLN A 206 -2.25 -3.51 13.74
C GLN A 206 -0.80 -3.13 14.05
N SER A 207 -0.16 -3.82 14.99
CA SER A 207 1.22 -3.52 15.41
C SER A 207 2.23 -3.58 14.26
N ILE A 208 2.16 -4.62 13.42
CA ILE A 208 3.03 -4.72 12.24
C ILE A 208 2.64 -3.68 11.19
N GLY A 209 1.35 -3.40 11.00
CA GLY A 209 0.86 -2.36 10.09
C GLY A 209 1.36 -0.97 10.45
N GLU A 210 1.31 -0.61 11.74
CA GLU A 210 1.86 0.64 12.27
C GLU A 210 3.37 0.73 12.00
N THR A 211 4.11 -0.35 12.27
CA THR A 211 5.55 -0.42 12.04
C THR A 211 5.92 -0.28 10.56
N VAL A 212 5.20 -0.96 9.66
CA VAL A 212 5.41 -0.88 8.20
C VAL A 212 5.14 0.54 7.72
N GLN A 213 4.01 1.14 8.09
CA GLN A 213 3.65 2.49 7.67
C GLN A 213 4.66 3.52 8.19
N ALA A 214 5.06 3.43 9.46
CA ALA A 214 6.08 4.32 10.05
C ALA A 214 7.41 4.21 9.32
N THR A 215 7.84 2.98 9.01
CA THR A 215 9.09 2.75 8.27
C THR A 215 9.03 3.36 6.88
N LEU A 216 7.94 3.17 6.14
CA LEU A 216 7.76 3.75 4.81
C LEU A 216 7.71 5.28 4.84
N MET A 217 7.14 5.89 5.89
CA MET A 217 7.10 7.35 6.07
C MET A 217 8.47 7.93 6.43
N THR A 218 9.37 7.13 7.02
CA THR A 218 10.74 7.57 7.36
C THR A 218 11.66 7.45 6.15
N SER A 219 11.52 6.39 5.39
CA SER A 219 12.26 6.06 4.17
C SER A 219 11.45 4.97 3.44
N PRO A 220 11.07 5.16 2.20
CA PRO A 220 11.60 6.09 1.18
C PRO A 220 10.77 7.37 0.96
N PHE A 221 9.66 7.60 1.67
CA PHE A 221 8.80 8.77 1.40
C PHE A 221 9.42 10.12 1.78
#